data_3469100aee1ba0a7ddc5d057643f8a1b
#
_entry.id   3469100aee1ba0a7ddc5d057643f8a1b
#
_cell.length_a   1.000
_cell.length_b   1.000
_cell.length_c   1.000
_cell.angle_alpha   90.00
_cell.angle_beta   90.00
_cell.angle_gamma   90.00
#
_symmetry.space_group_name_H-M   'P 1'
#
loop_
_entity.id
_entity.type
_entity.pdbx_description
1 polymer ?
#
loop_
_entity_poly.entity_id
_entity_poly.type
_entity_poly.pdbx_seq_one_letter_code
_entity_poly.pdbx_strand_id
1 'polypeptide(L)'
;MPPAKNLPDLKTVLLASGVVLTLAMGVRHGFGFWMQPISQANGWSRETYSLAMAVQNLMWGLFGPFAGMAADRFGTMRVVLFGALAYVAGLLWMALVSQPTLFIFGSGVLIGLALSCTAFGAVSGIIGRAAPLEKRSWAFGVSGAASSFGQFMMMPVEQQMISAVGWQQAFYLLAGLIFIAMIPMSFKLREPAHEHAHGQQQQTTGEALREALGNRSFLFLVAGYFVCGFQVVFIGVHLPAYLKDKGVADPSVAVMALALIGLFNIFGSFTAGQLGGKLPKRYLLSFIYLARSVIISVFLLAPLTPMSVYLFAAAMGFIWLSTVPLTNGIIAGIFGVKHMSMLAGVVFFSHQIGSFLGVWLGGYLFDQRGNYDLVWGIAIALGIVAGLVNLPINERPLLRPMLKAA
;
A
#
# COMPACT_ATOMS: atom_id res chain seq x y z
N MET A 1 13.79 16.67 24.76
CA MET A 1 12.54 17.47 24.82
C MET A 1 11.57 16.74 25.73
N PRO A 2 10.97 17.41 26.75
CA PRO A 2 9.92 16.80 27.53
C PRO A 2 8.73 16.48 26.63
N PRO A 3 7.96 15.40 26.89
CA PRO A 3 6.79 15.06 26.11
C PRO A 3 5.80 16.23 26.17
N ALA A 4 5.25 16.59 25.00
CA ALA A 4 4.22 17.63 24.91
C ALA A 4 3.07 17.24 25.85
N LYS A 5 2.68 18.13 26.74
CA LYS A 5 1.80 17.90 27.90
C LYS A 5 0.41 17.31 27.63
N ASN A 6 0.02 16.97 26.40
CA ASN A 6 -1.32 16.48 26.06
C ASN A 6 -1.36 15.47 24.89
N LEU A 7 -0.28 14.73 24.60
CA LEU A 7 -0.33 13.63 23.66
C LEU A 7 -0.95 12.38 24.32
N PRO A 8 -1.77 11.59 23.61
CA PRO A 8 -2.18 10.29 24.10
C PRO A 8 -0.95 9.40 24.36
N ASP A 9 -1.05 8.49 25.31
CA ASP A 9 0.01 7.54 25.61
C ASP A 9 0.29 6.63 24.39
N LEU A 10 1.53 6.15 24.27
CA LEU A 10 1.98 5.34 23.12
C LEU A 10 1.10 4.11 22.90
N LYS A 11 0.62 3.46 23.96
CA LYS A 11 -0.25 2.27 23.85
C LYS A 11 -1.57 2.62 23.17
N THR A 12 -2.20 3.71 23.59
CA THR A 12 -3.46 4.21 22.99
C THR A 12 -3.25 4.58 21.53
N VAL A 13 -2.14 5.27 21.18
CA VAL A 13 -1.84 5.62 19.79
C VAL A 13 -1.61 4.37 18.94
N LEU A 14 -0.85 3.39 19.42
CA LEU A 14 -0.58 2.15 18.69
C LEU A 14 -1.85 1.30 18.52
N LEU A 15 -2.69 1.22 19.55
CA LEU A 15 -3.96 0.49 19.44
C LEU A 15 -4.88 1.16 18.43
N ALA A 16 -5.09 2.47 18.55
CA ALA A 16 -6.00 3.20 17.68
C ALA A 16 -5.52 3.22 16.21
N SER A 17 -4.25 3.56 15.97
CA SER A 17 -3.68 3.50 14.63
C SER A 17 -3.61 2.07 14.08
N GLY A 18 -3.36 1.08 14.96
CA GLY A 18 -3.37 -0.33 14.59
C GLY A 18 -4.74 -0.78 14.06
N VAL A 19 -5.83 -0.45 14.75
CA VAL A 19 -7.20 -0.76 14.29
C VAL A 19 -7.51 -0.05 12.98
N VAL A 20 -7.18 1.24 12.86
CA VAL A 20 -7.37 2.01 11.63
C VAL A 20 -6.64 1.36 10.45
N LEU A 21 -5.36 1.03 10.62
CA LEU A 21 -4.55 0.41 9.58
C LEU A 21 -5.02 -1.00 9.22
N THR A 22 -5.38 -1.81 10.22
CA THR A 22 -5.92 -3.17 10.03
C THR A 22 -7.17 -3.13 9.16
N LEU A 23 -8.12 -2.26 9.47
CA LEU A 23 -9.38 -2.17 8.71
C LEU A 23 -9.17 -1.53 7.34
N ALA A 24 -8.46 -0.39 7.26
CA ALA A 24 -8.27 0.30 5.99
C ALA A 24 -7.52 -0.55 4.97
N MET A 25 -6.42 -1.19 5.39
CA MET A 25 -5.62 -2.03 4.50
C MET A 25 -6.25 -3.41 4.30
N GLY A 26 -6.88 -3.97 5.33
CA GLY A 26 -7.57 -5.24 5.24
C GLY A 26 -8.65 -5.21 4.17
N VAL A 27 -9.62 -4.31 4.30
CA VAL A 27 -10.74 -4.16 3.34
C VAL A 27 -10.22 -3.87 1.92
N ARG A 28 -9.21 -3.00 1.78
CA ARG A 28 -8.64 -2.72 0.47
C ARG A 28 -8.07 -3.96 -0.22
N HIS A 29 -7.36 -4.80 0.50
CA HIS A 29 -6.72 -5.97 -0.11
C HIS A 29 -7.73 -7.07 -0.51
N GLY A 30 -8.93 -7.08 0.05
CA GLY A 30 -10.01 -7.99 -0.31
C GLY A 30 -10.72 -7.66 -1.62
N PHE A 31 -10.55 -6.47 -2.19
CA PHE A 31 -11.30 -6.05 -3.39
C PHE A 31 -11.12 -6.95 -4.62
N GLY A 32 -10.11 -7.82 -4.64
CA GLY A 32 -9.99 -8.86 -5.67
C GLY A 32 -11.15 -9.86 -5.69
N PHE A 33 -11.76 -10.15 -4.52
CA PHE A 33 -12.92 -11.06 -4.43
C PHE A 33 -14.22 -10.46 -4.96
N TRP A 34 -14.32 -9.14 -5.00
CA TRP A 34 -15.51 -8.41 -5.41
C TRP A 34 -15.63 -8.27 -6.93
N MET A 35 -14.52 -8.48 -7.68
CA MET A 35 -14.50 -8.30 -9.13
C MET A 35 -15.57 -9.13 -9.83
N GLN A 36 -15.59 -10.43 -9.59
CA GLN A 36 -16.51 -11.32 -10.31
C GLN A 36 -17.97 -11.13 -9.89
N PRO A 37 -18.34 -11.11 -8.58
CA PRO A 37 -19.71 -10.89 -8.16
C PRO A 37 -20.30 -9.59 -8.71
N ILE A 38 -19.55 -8.49 -8.66
CA ILE A 38 -20.03 -7.18 -9.12
C ILE A 38 -20.12 -7.13 -10.64
N SER A 39 -19.09 -7.62 -11.36
CA SER A 39 -19.09 -7.64 -12.83
C SER A 39 -20.23 -8.49 -13.39
N GLN A 40 -20.46 -9.67 -12.81
CA GLN A 40 -21.55 -10.56 -13.23
C GLN A 40 -22.92 -9.96 -12.94
N ALA A 41 -23.14 -9.38 -11.77
CA ALA A 41 -24.42 -8.80 -11.38
C ALA A 41 -24.82 -7.60 -12.23
N ASN A 42 -23.84 -6.81 -12.70
CA ASN A 42 -24.08 -5.57 -13.47
C ASN A 42 -23.80 -5.74 -14.98
N GLY A 43 -23.38 -6.90 -15.44
CA GLY A 43 -23.00 -7.12 -16.84
C GLY A 43 -21.75 -6.32 -17.27
N TRP A 44 -20.83 -6.04 -16.34
CA TRP A 44 -19.62 -5.25 -16.62
C TRP A 44 -18.45 -6.13 -17.05
N SER A 45 -17.58 -5.56 -17.89
CA SER A 45 -16.29 -6.14 -18.23
C SER A 45 -15.35 -6.11 -17.03
N ARG A 46 -14.28 -6.93 -17.07
CA ARG A 46 -13.22 -6.87 -16.05
C ARG A 46 -12.46 -5.57 -16.10
N GLU A 47 -12.32 -4.97 -17.29
CA GLU A 47 -11.72 -3.65 -17.45
C GLU A 47 -12.44 -2.60 -16.62
N THR A 48 -13.79 -2.58 -16.67
CA THR A 48 -14.61 -1.62 -15.92
C THR A 48 -14.32 -1.67 -14.41
N TYR A 49 -14.31 -2.87 -13.82
CA TYR A 49 -13.99 -3.03 -12.40
C TYR A 49 -12.53 -2.69 -12.11
N SER A 50 -11.63 -3.14 -12.97
CA SER A 50 -10.19 -2.91 -12.82
C SER A 50 -9.83 -1.44 -12.92
N LEU A 51 -10.51 -0.68 -13.80
CA LEU A 51 -10.35 0.78 -13.90
C LEU A 51 -10.75 1.47 -12.59
N ALA A 52 -11.83 1.02 -11.94
CA ALA A 52 -12.23 1.55 -10.65
C ALA A 52 -11.14 1.35 -9.57
N MET A 53 -10.55 0.15 -9.50
CA MET A 53 -9.45 -0.16 -8.60
C MET A 53 -8.15 0.56 -8.98
N ALA A 54 -7.91 0.76 -10.27
CA ALA A 54 -6.77 1.52 -10.78
C ALA A 54 -6.86 3.01 -10.35
N VAL A 55 -8.03 3.64 -10.55
CA VAL A 55 -8.29 5.02 -10.09
C VAL A 55 -8.13 5.13 -8.58
N GLN A 56 -8.58 4.12 -7.81
CA GLN A 56 -8.40 4.10 -6.35
C GLN A 56 -6.94 4.21 -5.95
N ASN A 57 -6.07 3.44 -6.58
CA ASN A 57 -4.63 3.49 -6.29
C ASN A 57 -4.03 4.85 -6.67
N LEU A 58 -4.41 5.39 -7.84
CA LEU A 58 -3.93 6.70 -8.28
C LEU A 58 -4.34 7.81 -7.31
N MET A 59 -5.62 7.83 -6.89
CA MET A 59 -6.13 8.81 -5.93
C MET A 59 -5.46 8.66 -4.56
N TRP A 60 -5.24 7.43 -4.09
CA TRP A 60 -4.48 7.20 -2.86
C TRP A 60 -3.07 7.79 -2.93
N GLY A 61 -2.35 7.58 -4.04
CA GLY A 61 -1.01 8.15 -4.23
C GLY A 61 -1.02 9.67 -4.34
N LEU A 62 -1.96 10.22 -5.10
CA LEU A 62 -2.10 11.66 -5.33
C LEU A 62 -2.42 12.42 -4.05
N PHE A 63 -3.39 11.94 -3.27
CA PHE A 63 -3.86 12.62 -2.07
C PHE A 63 -3.03 12.27 -0.82
N GLY A 64 -2.16 11.25 -0.84
CA GLY A 64 -1.34 10.85 0.29
C GLY A 64 -0.50 11.98 0.90
N PRO A 65 0.29 12.73 0.12
CA PRO A 65 1.05 13.87 0.62
C PRO A 65 0.18 14.96 1.23
N PHE A 66 -0.98 15.26 0.63
CA PHE A 66 -1.92 16.26 1.13
C PHE A 66 -2.56 15.82 2.45
N ALA A 67 -2.91 14.55 2.57
CA ALA A 67 -3.45 13.97 3.82
C ALA A 67 -2.40 14.03 4.94
N GLY A 68 -1.13 13.73 4.65
CA GLY A 68 -0.03 13.89 5.61
C GLY A 68 0.14 15.33 6.07
N MET A 69 0.19 16.30 5.15
CA MET A 69 0.26 17.72 5.49
C MET A 69 -0.96 18.19 6.29
N ALA A 70 -2.15 17.71 5.94
CA ALA A 70 -3.38 18.02 6.69
C ALA A 70 -3.33 17.44 8.11
N ALA A 71 -2.80 16.22 8.28
CA ALA A 71 -2.62 15.61 9.61
C ALA A 71 -1.64 16.41 10.47
N ASP A 72 -0.55 16.90 9.90
CA ASP A 72 0.40 17.75 10.61
C ASP A 72 -0.18 19.13 10.98
N ARG A 73 -1.02 19.71 10.11
CA ARG A 73 -1.60 21.04 10.32
C ARG A 73 -2.85 21.03 11.20
N PHE A 74 -3.76 20.09 10.96
CA PHE A 74 -5.09 20.06 11.59
C PHE A 74 -5.22 18.98 12.66
N GLY A 75 -4.19 18.14 12.84
CA GLY A 75 -4.15 17.01 13.76
C GLY A 75 -4.63 15.70 13.12
N THR A 76 -4.00 14.61 13.51
CA THR A 76 -4.25 13.26 12.96
C THR A 76 -5.70 12.81 13.13
N MET A 77 -6.33 13.11 14.28
CA MET A 77 -7.73 12.75 14.55
C MET A 77 -8.68 13.19 13.45
N ARG A 78 -8.60 14.48 13.04
CA ARG A 78 -9.55 15.05 12.07
C ARG A 78 -9.40 14.41 10.69
N VAL A 79 -8.16 14.16 10.28
CA VAL A 79 -7.86 13.55 8.98
C VAL A 79 -8.31 12.10 8.95
N VAL A 80 -8.02 11.32 9.99
CA VAL A 80 -8.44 9.91 10.09
C VAL A 80 -9.97 9.81 10.19
N LEU A 81 -10.63 10.70 10.94
CA LEU A 81 -12.10 10.75 11.02
C LEU A 81 -12.72 11.05 9.65
N PHE A 82 -12.21 12.06 8.95
CA PHE A 82 -12.64 12.36 7.59
C PHE A 82 -12.43 11.15 6.65
N GLY A 83 -11.28 10.50 6.72
CA GLY A 83 -10.98 9.29 5.95
C GLY A 83 -11.91 8.13 6.27
N ALA A 84 -12.24 7.91 7.55
CA ALA A 84 -13.19 6.87 7.97
C ALA A 84 -14.61 7.14 7.44
N LEU A 85 -15.07 8.40 7.51
CA LEU A 85 -16.36 8.80 6.96
C LEU A 85 -16.39 8.66 5.42
N ALA A 86 -15.32 9.05 4.72
CA ALA A 86 -15.20 8.88 3.28
C ALA A 86 -15.18 7.38 2.90
N TYR A 87 -14.56 6.53 3.73
CA TYR A 87 -14.55 5.07 3.54
C TYR A 87 -15.97 4.49 3.64
N VAL A 88 -16.71 4.84 4.70
CA VAL A 88 -18.11 4.45 4.89
C VAL A 88 -18.95 4.93 3.71
N ALA A 89 -18.83 6.20 3.35
CA ALA A 89 -19.58 6.77 2.21
C ALA A 89 -19.25 6.05 0.90
N GLY A 90 -17.98 5.76 0.64
CA GLY A 90 -17.53 5.03 -0.55
C GLY A 90 -18.11 3.62 -0.63
N LEU A 91 -18.08 2.85 0.47
CA LEU A 91 -18.64 1.50 0.52
C LEU A 91 -20.17 1.51 0.32
N LEU A 92 -20.87 2.42 0.99
CA LEU A 92 -22.33 2.58 0.81
C LEU A 92 -22.67 3.00 -0.63
N TRP A 93 -21.88 3.91 -1.21
CA TRP A 93 -22.04 4.34 -2.59
C TRP A 93 -21.86 3.16 -3.56
N MET A 94 -20.82 2.36 -3.38
CA MET A 94 -20.57 1.17 -4.20
C MET A 94 -21.70 0.15 -4.14
N ALA A 95 -22.37 0.01 -2.99
CA ALA A 95 -23.52 -0.88 -2.83
C ALA A 95 -24.79 -0.41 -3.56
N LEU A 96 -24.94 0.91 -3.73
CA LEU A 96 -26.19 1.53 -4.25
C LEU A 96 -26.15 1.76 -5.76
N VAL A 97 -24.96 1.88 -6.38
CA VAL A 97 -24.84 2.27 -7.77
C VAL A 97 -24.61 1.09 -8.69
N SER A 98 -25.30 1.11 -9.84
CA SER A 98 -25.17 0.12 -10.93
C SER A 98 -24.57 0.71 -12.21
N GLN A 99 -24.23 2.01 -12.22
CA GLN A 99 -23.59 2.64 -13.36
C GLN A 99 -22.06 2.64 -13.21
N PRO A 100 -21.30 2.23 -14.24
CA PRO A 100 -19.81 2.12 -14.16
C PRO A 100 -19.13 3.40 -13.69
N THR A 101 -19.49 4.55 -14.25
CA THR A 101 -18.89 5.85 -13.90
C THR A 101 -19.10 6.23 -12.44
N LEU A 102 -20.31 5.99 -11.91
CA LEU A 102 -20.62 6.25 -10.51
C LEU A 102 -19.93 5.25 -9.58
N PHE A 103 -19.77 4.01 -10.01
CA PHE A 103 -18.99 3.01 -9.27
C PHE A 103 -17.51 3.39 -9.22
N ILE A 104 -16.93 3.83 -10.34
CA ILE A 104 -15.55 4.35 -10.39
C ILE A 104 -15.37 5.55 -9.46
N PHE A 105 -16.35 6.44 -9.37
CA PHE A 105 -16.31 7.56 -8.42
C PHE A 105 -16.27 7.07 -6.97
N GLY A 106 -17.17 6.15 -6.57
CA GLY A 106 -17.23 5.63 -5.21
C GLY A 106 -15.97 4.85 -4.82
N SER A 107 -15.66 3.82 -5.61
CA SER A 107 -14.53 2.93 -5.33
C SER A 107 -13.16 3.57 -5.65
N GLY A 108 -13.08 4.37 -6.71
CA GLY A 108 -11.85 5.00 -7.14
C GLY A 108 -11.55 6.27 -6.34
N VAL A 109 -12.44 7.26 -6.38
CA VAL A 109 -12.16 8.57 -5.79
C VAL A 109 -12.42 8.58 -4.28
N LEU A 110 -13.61 8.17 -3.82
CA LEU A 110 -13.95 8.24 -2.40
C LEU A 110 -13.09 7.27 -1.56
N ILE A 111 -12.98 6.00 -1.97
CA ILE A 111 -12.14 5.04 -1.25
C ILE A 111 -10.64 5.40 -1.41
N GLY A 112 -10.18 5.88 -2.57
CA GLY A 112 -8.79 6.34 -2.75
C GLY A 112 -8.42 7.50 -1.83
N LEU A 113 -9.31 8.47 -1.68
CA LEU A 113 -9.16 9.57 -0.72
C LEU A 113 -9.22 9.07 0.74
N ALA A 114 -10.15 8.16 1.04
CA ALA A 114 -10.25 7.54 2.36
C ALA A 114 -8.95 6.84 2.76
N LEU A 115 -8.36 6.05 1.85
CA LEU A 115 -7.06 5.38 2.04
C LEU A 115 -5.93 6.38 2.28
N SER A 116 -5.91 7.51 1.57
CA SER A 116 -4.91 8.56 1.81
C SER A 116 -4.94 9.07 3.25
N CYS A 117 -6.15 9.17 3.82
CA CYS A 117 -6.38 9.71 5.17
C CYS A 117 -6.30 8.65 6.29
N THR A 118 -6.29 7.35 5.95
CA THR A 118 -6.31 6.25 6.94
C THR A 118 -5.12 5.29 6.82
N ALA A 119 -4.29 5.42 5.77
CA ALA A 119 -3.09 4.63 5.61
C ALA A 119 -1.94 5.11 6.51
N PHE A 120 -0.84 4.36 6.49
CA PHE A 120 0.34 4.59 7.34
C PHE A 120 0.87 6.03 7.27
N GLY A 121 0.85 6.67 6.10
CA GLY A 121 1.30 8.07 5.93
C GLY A 121 0.56 9.05 6.86
N ALA A 122 -0.76 8.90 7.00
CA ALA A 122 -1.58 9.79 7.81
C ALA A 122 -1.37 9.62 9.33
N VAL A 123 -1.08 8.38 9.79
CA VAL A 123 -0.91 8.09 11.23
C VAL A 123 0.55 8.08 11.68
N SER A 124 1.50 8.04 10.76
CA SER A 124 2.94 7.95 11.11
C SER A 124 3.43 9.15 11.93
N GLY A 125 2.88 10.34 11.68
CA GLY A 125 3.22 11.55 12.43
C GLY A 125 2.93 11.42 13.92
N ILE A 126 1.71 11.05 14.30
CA ILE A 126 1.32 10.89 15.71
C ILE A 126 2.08 9.74 16.38
N ILE A 127 2.31 8.63 15.66
CA ILE A 127 3.11 7.49 16.17
C ILE A 127 4.53 7.96 16.49
N GLY A 128 5.15 8.70 15.56
CA GLY A 128 6.51 9.22 15.74
C GLY A 128 6.64 10.24 16.88
N ARG A 129 5.59 11.02 17.16
CA ARG A 129 5.54 11.99 18.27
C ARG A 129 5.28 11.34 19.62
N ALA A 130 4.41 10.34 19.67
CA ALA A 130 4.09 9.61 20.90
C ALA A 130 5.18 8.63 21.33
N ALA A 131 5.99 8.13 20.38
CA ALA A 131 7.04 7.17 20.67
C ALA A 131 8.34 7.84 21.14
N PRO A 132 8.94 7.42 22.29
CA PRO A 132 10.31 7.77 22.65
C PRO A 132 11.28 7.40 21.53
N LEU A 133 12.40 8.14 21.42
CA LEU A 133 13.38 7.95 20.32
C LEU A 133 13.83 6.50 20.19
N GLU A 134 14.09 5.82 21.31
CA GLU A 134 14.57 4.45 21.35
C GLU A 134 13.51 3.42 20.88
N LYS A 135 12.21 3.76 21.01
CA LYS A 135 11.08 2.90 20.66
C LYS A 135 10.42 3.26 19.33
N ARG A 136 10.85 4.32 18.66
CA ARG A 136 10.19 4.85 17.47
C ARG A 136 10.19 3.84 16.31
N SER A 137 11.31 3.20 16.03
CA SER A 137 11.40 2.16 14.99
C SER A 137 10.52 0.95 15.31
N TRP A 138 10.47 0.54 16.58
CA TRP A 138 9.57 -0.52 17.03
C TRP A 138 8.09 -0.15 16.85
N ALA A 139 7.71 1.08 17.21
CA ALA A 139 6.33 1.57 17.07
C ALA A 139 5.88 1.59 15.59
N PHE A 140 6.74 2.02 14.68
CA PHE A 140 6.48 1.94 13.22
C PHE A 140 6.39 0.49 12.73
N GLY A 141 7.23 -0.40 13.24
CA GLY A 141 7.17 -1.83 12.93
C GLY A 141 5.85 -2.47 13.35
N VAL A 142 5.39 -2.19 14.58
CA VAL A 142 4.08 -2.67 15.08
C VAL A 142 2.93 -2.16 14.21
N SER A 143 2.98 -0.88 13.82
CA SER A 143 1.93 -0.30 12.97
C SER A 143 1.94 -0.87 11.54
N GLY A 144 3.12 -1.14 10.98
CA GLY A 144 3.26 -1.84 9.70
C GLY A 144 2.73 -3.28 9.75
N ALA A 145 3.03 -3.99 10.85
CA ALA A 145 2.52 -5.33 11.09
C ALA A 145 0.98 -5.35 11.21
N ALA A 146 0.37 -4.32 11.81
CA ALA A 146 -1.09 -4.20 11.89
C ALA A 146 -1.74 -4.10 10.51
N SER A 147 -1.14 -3.41 9.55
CA SER A 147 -1.61 -3.36 8.15
C SER A 147 -1.60 -4.74 7.50
N SER A 148 -0.52 -5.51 7.67
CA SER A 148 -0.39 -6.86 7.12
C SER A 148 -1.29 -7.85 7.83
N PHE A 149 -1.49 -7.70 9.15
CA PHE A 149 -2.47 -8.48 9.92
C PHE A 149 -3.90 -8.22 9.41
N GLY A 150 -4.22 -6.97 9.07
CA GLY A 150 -5.48 -6.62 8.43
C GLY A 150 -5.69 -7.36 7.11
N GLN A 151 -4.68 -7.38 6.25
CA GLN A 151 -4.73 -8.17 5.01
C GLN A 151 -4.99 -9.64 5.29
N PHE A 152 -4.26 -10.25 6.23
CA PHE A 152 -4.45 -11.65 6.58
C PHE A 152 -5.87 -11.94 7.12
N MET A 153 -6.35 -11.13 8.06
CA MET A 153 -7.60 -11.37 8.77
C MET A 153 -8.83 -11.06 7.91
N MET A 154 -8.79 -9.98 7.11
CA MET A 154 -9.98 -9.54 6.37
C MET A 154 -10.28 -10.40 5.14
N MET A 155 -9.31 -11.10 4.57
CA MET A 155 -9.54 -11.99 3.42
C MET A 155 -10.66 -13.01 3.66
N PRO A 156 -10.60 -13.88 4.71
CA PRO A 156 -11.68 -14.81 4.99
C PRO A 156 -12.97 -14.10 5.42
N VAL A 157 -12.88 -12.97 6.13
CA VAL A 157 -14.06 -12.21 6.59
C VAL A 157 -14.86 -11.68 5.39
N GLU A 158 -14.20 -11.02 4.43
CA GLU A 158 -14.88 -10.48 3.25
C GLU A 158 -15.47 -11.58 2.38
N GLN A 159 -14.71 -12.64 2.12
CA GLN A 159 -15.22 -13.77 1.35
C GLN A 159 -16.44 -14.41 2.01
N GLN A 160 -16.43 -14.56 3.33
CA GLN A 160 -17.57 -15.08 4.09
C GLN A 160 -18.77 -14.15 4.01
N MET A 161 -18.57 -12.83 4.13
CA MET A 161 -19.65 -11.85 3.97
C MET A 161 -20.27 -11.94 2.57
N ILE A 162 -19.45 -11.96 1.52
CA ILE A 162 -19.91 -12.06 0.12
C ILE A 162 -20.72 -13.35 -0.07
N SER A 163 -20.23 -14.48 0.45
CA SER A 163 -20.88 -15.79 0.29
C SER A 163 -22.18 -15.91 1.06
N ALA A 164 -22.28 -15.30 2.25
CA ALA A 164 -23.41 -15.44 3.15
C ALA A 164 -24.58 -14.53 2.76
N VAL A 165 -24.30 -13.27 2.37
CA VAL A 165 -25.34 -12.24 2.16
C VAL A 165 -25.29 -11.57 0.79
N GLY A 166 -24.35 -11.97 -0.07
CA GLY A 166 -24.12 -11.33 -1.37
C GLY A 166 -23.31 -10.03 -1.28
N TRP A 167 -22.83 -9.57 -2.43
CA TRP A 167 -21.87 -8.47 -2.49
C TRP A 167 -22.45 -7.13 -1.98
N GLN A 168 -23.70 -6.80 -2.26
CA GLN A 168 -24.31 -5.52 -1.84
C GLN A 168 -24.42 -5.42 -0.33
N GLN A 169 -25.01 -6.44 0.32
CA GLN A 169 -25.16 -6.49 1.77
C GLN A 169 -23.81 -6.58 2.47
N ALA A 170 -22.84 -7.25 1.87
CA ALA A 170 -21.49 -7.30 2.41
C ALA A 170 -20.82 -5.91 2.45
N PHE A 171 -21.08 -5.02 1.47
CA PHE A 171 -20.63 -3.63 1.56
C PHE A 171 -21.28 -2.86 2.71
N TYR A 172 -22.57 -3.08 2.98
CA TYR A 172 -23.23 -2.47 4.14
C TYR A 172 -22.62 -2.96 5.46
N LEU A 173 -22.32 -4.26 5.57
CA LEU A 173 -21.67 -4.83 6.75
C LEU A 173 -20.25 -4.26 6.94
N LEU A 174 -19.46 -4.14 5.86
CA LEU A 174 -18.14 -3.50 5.92
C LEU A 174 -18.22 -2.03 6.30
N ALA A 175 -19.18 -1.28 5.74
CA ALA A 175 -19.42 0.10 6.10
C ALA A 175 -19.77 0.24 7.59
N GLY A 176 -20.64 -0.65 8.12
CA GLY A 176 -20.97 -0.73 9.54
C GLY A 176 -19.74 -1.06 10.40
N LEU A 177 -18.92 -2.01 10.00
CA LEU A 177 -17.68 -2.38 10.70
C LEU A 177 -16.71 -1.19 10.78
N ILE A 178 -16.49 -0.49 9.66
CA ILE A 178 -15.65 0.71 9.61
C ILE A 178 -16.23 1.82 10.50
N PHE A 179 -17.54 2.04 10.43
CA PHE A 179 -18.22 3.05 11.25
C PHE A 179 -18.05 2.78 12.75
N ILE A 180 -18.32 1.56 13.19
CA ILE A 180 -18.30 1.18 14.62
C ILE A 180 -16.88 1.09 15.17
N ALA A 181 -15.91 0.63 14.37
CA ALA A 181 -14.55 0.40 14.88
C ALA A 181 -13.60 1.56 14.58
N MET A 182 -13.58 2.09 13.33
CA MET A 182 -12.58 3.09 12.94
C MET A 182 -12.92 4.49 13.45
N ILE A 183 -14.21 4.89 13.46
CA ILE A 183 -14.61 6.22 13.93
C ILE A 183 -14.29 6.43 15.42
N PRO A 184 -14.68 5.53 16.35
CA PRO A 184 -14.28 5.70 17.76
C PRO A 184 -12.76 5.71 17.97
N MET A 185 -12.01 4.91 17.20
CA MET A 185 -10.55 4.90 17.28
C MET A 185 -9.93 6.21 16.77
N SER A 186 -10.54 6.89 15.80
CA SER A 186 -10.05 8.19 15.34
C SER A 186 -10.02 9.23 16.47
N PHE A 187 -11.01 9.23 17.38
CA PHE A 187 -11.04 10.15 18.51
C PHE A 187 -9.92 9.91 19.53
N LYS A 188 -9.38 8.69 19.60
CA LYS A 188 -8.21 8.36 20.43
C LYS A 188 -6.89 8.92 19.88
N LEU A 189 -6.88 9.35 18.60
CA LEU A 189 -5.74 9.98 17.93
C LEU A 189 -5.75 11.52 18.08
N ARG A 190 -6.47 12.06 19.06
CA ARG A 190 -6.53 13.50 19.31
C ARG A 190 -5.21 14.00 19.87
N GLU A 191 -4.66 15.01 19.23
CA GLU A 191 -3.43 15.69 19.64
C GLU A 191 -3.62 17.22 19.62
N PRO A 192 -2.85 17.98 20.40
CA PRO A 192 -2.88 19.43 20.33
C PRO A 192 -2.45 19.94 18.96
N ALA A 193 -2.98 21.08 18.53
CA ALA A 193 -2.50 21.73 17.31
C ALA A 193 -1.01 22.08 17.47
N HIS A 194 -0.20 21.78 16.44
CA HIS A 194 1.23 22.05 16.49
C HIS A 194 1.51 23.49 16.06
N GLU A 195 2.18 24.25 16.94
CA GLU A 195 2.85 25.48 16.53
C GLU A 195 4.07 25.09 15.69
N HIS A 196 4.14 25.59 14.47
CA HIS A 196 5.30 25.40 13.61
C HIS A 196 6.49 26.10 14.23
N ALA A 197 7.49 25.36 14.66
CA ALA A 197 8.78 25.92 15.07
C ALA A 197 9.42 26.59 13.83
N HIS A 198 9.32 27.90 13.75
CA HIS A 198 10.10 28.71 12.83
C HIS A 198 11.53 28.76 13.32
N GLY A 199 12.47 28.11 12.68
CA GLY A 199 13.87 28.18 13.00
C GLY A 199 14.80 27.66 11.91
N GLN A 200 15.62 28.56 11.39
CA GLN A 200 16.79 28.42 10.50
C GLN A 200 16.51 28.26 9.00
N GLN A 201 17.21 29.12 8.21
CA GLN A 201 17.35 29.02 6.74
C GLN A 201 17.87 27.64 6.36
N GLN A 202 16.99 26.78 5.95
CA GLN A 202 17.29 25.41 5.60
C GLN A 202 16.68 25.15 4.22
N GLN A 203 17.33 24.27 3.43
CA GLN A 203 16.84 23.83 2.13
C GLN A 203 15.31 23.74 2.10
N THR A 204 14.69 24.38 1.13
CA THR A 204 13.24 24.35 0.92
C THR A 204 12.80 22.99 0.38
N THR A 205 11.53 22.68 0.53
CA THR A 205 10.94 21.44 -0.03
C THR A 205 11.13 21.35 -1.55
N GLY A 206 11.00 22.49 -2.26
CA GLY A 206 11.18 22.54 -3.72
C GLY A 206 12.62 22.28 -4.15
N GLU A 207 13.60 22.83 -3.42
CA GLU A 207 15.03 22.55 -3.66
C GLU A 207 15.38 21.10 -3.40
N ALA A 208 14.87 20.51 -2.32
CA ALA A 208 15.08 19.10 -2.01
C ALA A 208 14.48 18.18 -3.08
N LEU A 209 13.31 18.51 -3.61
CA LEU A 209 12.68 17.77 -4.70
C LEU A 209 13.50 17.89 -5.99
N ARG A 210 13.95 19.10 -6.33
CA ARG A 210 14.78 19.34 -7.53
C ARG A 210 16.11 18.58 -7.42
N GLU A 211 16.76 18.60 -6.26
CA GLU A 211 17.98 17.86 -5.98
C GLU A 211 17.76 16.35 -6.16
N ALA A 212 16.66 15.81 -5.63
CA ALA A 212 16.33 14.40 -5.76
C ALA A 212 16.02 13.99 -7.20
N LEU A 213 15.22 14.78 -7.93
CA LEU A 213 14.91 14.51 -9.34
C LEU A 213 16.14 14.64 -10.26
N GLY A 214 17.15 15.39 -9.86
CA GLY A 214 18.46 15.45 -10.54
C GLY A 214 19.38 14.26 -10.21
N ASN A 215 19.06 13.44 -9.21
CA ASN A 215 19.88 12.33 -8.75
C ASN A 215 19.48 11.01 -9.43
N ARG A 216 20.39 10.41 -10.19
CA ARG A 216 20.15 9.14 -10.91
C ARG A 216 19.72 7.99 -9.99
N SER A 217 20.32 7.89 -8.79
CA SER A 217 19.94 6.85 -7.82
C SER A 217 18.48 6.98 -7.36
N PHE A 218 18.00 8.22 -7.19
CA PHE A 218 16.60 8.46 -6.86
C PHE A 218 15.66 8.08 -8.01
N LEU A 219 16.02 8.41 -9.25
CA LEU A 219 15.22 8.02 -10.42
C LEU A 219 15.16 6.50 -10.60
N PHE A 220 16.25 5.79 -10.31
CA PHE A 220 16.25 4.32 -10.31
C PHE A 220 15.34 3.74 -9.22
N LEU A 221 15.30 4.34 -8.03
CA LEU A 221 14.35 3.95 -6.99
C LEU A 221 12.90 4.18 -7.41
N VAL A 222 12.60 5.34 -8.01
CA VAL A 222 11.28 5.68 -8.55
C VAL A 222 10.85 4.64 -9.59
N ALA A 223 11.73 4.29 -10.54
CA ALA A 223 11.45 3.30 -11.57
C ALA A 223 11.26 1.88 -10.98
N GLY A 224 12.10 1.46 -10.04
CA GLY A 224 11.95 0.17 -9.37
C GLY A 224 10.65 0.08 -8.57
N TYR A 225 10.30 1.14 -7.85
CA TYR A 225 9.10 1.13 -7.03
C TYR A 225 7.79 1.18 -7.84
N PHE A 226 7.83 1.76 -9.04
CA PHE A 226 6.76 1.63 -10.05
C PHE A 226 6.46 0.15 -10.34
N VAL A 227 7.49 -0.65 -10.59
CA VAL A 227 7.34 -2.09 -10.87
C VAL A 227 6.77 -2.84 -9.66
N CYS A 228 7.15 -2.46 -8.44
CA CYS A 228 6.55 -3.01 -7.23
C CYS A 228 5.03 -2.82 -7.25
N GLY A 229 4.57 -1.60 -7.52
CA GLY A 229 3.15 -1.27 -7.60
C GLY A 229 2.42 -2.10 -8.66
N PHE A 230 3.00 -2.19 -9.86
CA PHE A 230 2.45 -2.97 -10.95
C PHE A 230 2.20 -4.44 -10.54
N GLN A 231 3.24 -5.12 -10.04
CA GLN A 231 3.17 -6.54 -9.70
C GLN A 231 2.23 -6.82 -8.52
N VAL A 232 2.38 -6.05 -7.43
CA VAL A 232 1.66 -6.29 -6.18
C VAL A 232 0.16 -6.09 -6.36
N VAL A 233 -0.25 -5.00 -7.00
CA VAL A 233 -1.68 -4.70 -7.10
C VAL A 233 -2.35 -5.51 -8.22
N PHE A 234 -1.65 -5.79 -9.32
CA PHE A 234 -2.12 -6.75 -10.32
C PHE A 234 -2.43 -8.11 -9.68
N ILE A 235 -1.48 -8.69 -8.95
CA ILE A 235 -1.66 -9.99 -8.29
C ILE A 235 -2.81 -9.90 -7.26
N GLY A 236 -2.81 -8.87 -6.42
CA GLY A 236 -3.82 -8.72 -5.37
C GLY A 236 -5.26 -8.64 -5.89
N VAL A 237 -5.47 -8.00 -7.05
CA VAL A 237 -6.81 -7.82 -7.63
C VAL A 237 -7.21 -8.97 -8.55
N HIS A 238 -6.28 -9.47 -9.39
CA HIS A 238 -6.63 -10.41 -10.44
C HIS A 238 -6.39 -11.89 -10.08
N LEU A 239 -5.61 -12.20 -9.04
CA LEU A 239 -5.32 -13.60 -8.67
C LEU A 239 -6.59 -14.43 -8.39
N PRO A 240 -7.61 -13.95 -7.65
CA PRO A 240 -8.83 -14.72 -7.44
C PRO A 240 -9.55 -15.07 -8.73
N ALA A 241 -9.68 -14.10 -9.64
CA ALA A 241 -10.30 -14.32 -10.95
C ALA A 241 -9.47 -15.26 -11.83
N TYR A 242 -8.14 -15.09 -11.86
CA TYR A 242 -7.21 -15.96 -12.59
C TYR A 242 -7.33 -17.43 -12.14
N LEU A 243 -7.33 -17.68 -10.83
CA LEU A 243 -7.43 -19.05 -10.30
C LEU A 243 -8.75 -19.71 -10.71
N LYS A 244 -9.87 -18.98 -10.61
CA LYS A 244 -11.18 -19.48 -11.04
C LYS A 244 -11.22 -19.77 -12.54
N ASP A 245 -10.69 -18.90 -13.38
CA ASP A 245 -10.62 -19.09 -14.85
C ASP A 245 -9.76 -20.29 -15.24
N LYS A 246 -8.75 -20.60 -14.46
CA LYS A 246 -7.88 -21.78 -14.66
C LYS A 246 -8.45 -23.07 -14.02
N GLY A 247 -9.69 -23.04 -13.53
CA GLY A 247 -10.40 -24.23 -13.04
C GLY A 247 -10.19 -24.53 -11.55
N VAL A 248 -9.59 -23.65 -10.77
CA VAL A 248 -9.57 -23.78 -9.30
C VAL A 248 -10.93 -23.36 -8.77
N ALA A 249 -11.83 -24.35 -8.66
CA ALA A 249 -13.24 -24.10 -8.35
C ALA A 249 -13.49 -23.68 -6.89
N ASP A 250 -12.62 -24.10 -5.96
CA ASP A 250 -12.75 -23.78 -4.53
C ASP A 250 -12.28 -22.35 -4.24
N PRO A 251 -13.19 -21.42 -3.91
CA PRO A 251 -12.83 -20.04 -3.57
C PRO A 251 -11.90 -19.93 -2.38
N SER A 252 -11.90 -20.92 -1.47
CA SER A 252 -11.04 -20.93 -0.28
C SER A 252 -9.56 -20.91 -0.63
N VAL A 253 -9.17 -21.44 -1.80
CA VAL A 253 -7.78 -21.43 -2.27
C VAL A 253 -7.31 -20.01 -2.54
N ALA A 254 -8.12 -19.18 -3.19
CA ALA A 254 -7.78 -17.78 -3.45
C ALA A 254 -7.74 -16.95 -2.16
N VAL A 255 -8.69 -17.21 -1.24
CA VAL A 255 -8.75 -16.58 0.09
C VAL A 255 -7.47 -16.88 0.88
N MET A 256 -7.12 -18.17 0.98
CA MET A 256 -5.93 -18.61 1.70
C MET A 256 -4.66 -18.05 1.05
N ALA A 257 -4.59 -18.00 -0.28
CA ALA A 257 -3.45 -17.43 -0.98
C ALA A 257 -3.23 -15.95 -0.62
N LEU A 258 -4.27 -15.11 -0.73
CA LEU A 258 -4.14 -13.69 -0.38
C LEU A 258 -3.90 -13.48 1.12
N ALA A 259 -4.47 -14.31 1.99
CA ALA A 259 -4.18 -14.30 3.41
C ALA A 259 -2.70 -14.66 3.69
N LEU A 260 -2.18 -15.71 3.06
CA LEU A 260 -0.77 -16.11 3.17
C LEU A 260 0.17 -15.01 2.69
N ILE A 261 -0.16 -14.28 1.62
CA ILE A 261 0.61 -13.11 1.21
C ILE A 261 0.70 -12.11 2.36
N GLY A 262 -0.41 -11.78 3.01
CA GLY A 262 -0.43 -10.86 4.15
C GLY A 262 0.39 -11.37 5.34
N LEU A 263 0.25 -12.64 5.68
CA LEU A 263 0.98 -13.27 6.78
C LEU A 263 2.49 -13.27 6.54
N PHE A 264 2.93 -13.77 5.38
CA PHE A 264 4.36 -13.85 5.06
C PHE A 264 4.99 -12.48 4.83
N ASN A 265 4.20 -11.46 4.45
CA ASN A 265 4.67 -10.08 4.34
C ASN A 265 5.16 -9.50 5.68
N ILE A 266 4.60 -9.94 6.81
CA ILE A 266 5.08 -9.54 8.14
C ILE A 266 6.54 -9.98 8.32
N PHE A 267 6.81 -11.26 8.07
CA PHE A 267 8.16 -11.84 8.24
C PHE A 267 9.15 -11.27 7.22
N GLY A 268 8.71 -11.13 5.96
CA GLY A 268 9.53 -10.63 4.89
C GLY A 268 9.96 -9.17 5.08
N SER A 269 9.03 -8.28 5.43
CA SER A 269 9.33 -6.87 5.68
C SER A 269 10.26 -6.69 6.88
N PHE A 270 10.08 -7.48 7.94
CA PHE A 270 10.97 -7.49 9.10
C PHE A 270 12.38 -7.94 8.72
N THR A 271 12.49 -9.06 8.01
CA THR A 271 13.77 -9.60 7.53
C THR A 271 14.49 -8.62 6.61
N ALA A 272 13.78 -8.01 5.66
CA ALA A 272 14.34 -7.01 4.75
C ALA A 272 14.86 -5.78 5.52
N GLY A 273 14.12 -5.32 6.53
CA GLY A 273 14.56 -4.23 7.40
C GLY A 273 15.86 -4.56 8.15
N GLN A 274 15.97 -5.76 8.71
CA GLN A 274 17.19 -6.22 9.40
C GLN A 274 18.37 -6.38 8.45
N LEU A 275 18.17 -7.03 7.30
CA LEU A 275 19.20 -7.22 6.30
C LEU A 275 19.68 -5.90 5.68
N GLY A 276 18.76 -4.94 5.48
CA GLY A 276 19.08 -3.59 4.99
C GLY A 276 19.95 -2.77 5.93
N GLY A 277 20.03 -3.13 7.22
CA GLY A 277 21.01 -2.59 8.17
C GLY A 277 22.42 -3.18 8.05
N LYS A 278 22.55 -4.35 7.41
CA LYS A 278 23.81 -5.10 7.35
C LYS A 278 24.40 -5.20 5.93
N LEU A 279 23.56 -5.17 4.92
CA LEU A 279 23.93 -5.36 3.51
C LEU A 279 23.56 -4.13 2.67
N PRO A 280 24.25 -3.89 1.53
CA PRO A 280 23.85 -2.84 0.60
C PRO A 280 22.41 -3.06 0.10
N LYS A 281 21.55 -2.08 0.34
CA LYS A 281 20.11 -2.18 0.08
C LYS A 281 19.78 -2.33 -1.40
N ARG A 282 20.62 -1.76 -2.28
CA ARG A 282 20.50 -1.90 -3.73
C ARG A 282 20.52 -3.35 -4.20
N TYR A 283 21.41 -4.18 -3.64
CA TYR A 283 21.48 -5.60 -3.98
C TYR A 283 20.29 -6.38 -3.45
N LEU A 284 19.80 -6.03 -2.26
CA LEU A 284 18.58 -6.62 -1.70
C LEU A 284 17.36 -6.27 -2.56
N LEU A 285 17.24 -5.01 -3.02
CA LEU A 285 16.17 -4.60 -3.95
C LEU A 285 16.25 -5.37 -5.27
N SER A 286 17.43 -5.43 -5.88
CA SER A 286 17.65 -6.19 -7.11
C SER A 286 17.27 -7.65 -6.93
N PHE A 287 17.71 -8.29 -5.85
CA PHE A 287 17.36 -9.66 -5.52
C PHE A 287 15.84 -9.86 -5.40
N ILE A 288 15.14 -8.97 -4.68
CA ILE A 288 13.69 -9.05 -4.50
C ILE A 288 12.97 -9.01 -5.84
N TYR A 289 13.32 -8.07 -6.74
CA TYR A 289 12.65 -7.95 -8.03
C TYR A 289 12.94 -9.14 -8.96
N LEU A 290 14.18 -9.61 -9.01
CA LEU A 290 14.53 -10.81 -9.78
C LEU A 290 13.86 -12.06 -9.20
N ALA A 291 13.86 -12.21 -7.88
CA ALA A 291 13.18 -13.32 -7.21
C ALA A 291 11.68 -13.33 -7.50
N ARG A 292 11.00 -12.18 -7.54
CA ARG A 292 9.59 -12.08 -7.95
C ARG A 292 9.39 -12.60 -9.36
N SER A 293 10.24 -12.21 -10.31
CA SER A 293 10.15 -12.69 -11.68
C SER A 293 10.31 -14.21 -11.77
N VAL A 294 11.25 -14.77 -11.00
CA VAL A 294 11.43 -16.25 -10.92
C VAL A 294 10.22 -16.92 -10.29
N ILE A 295 9.72 -16.41 -9.15
CA ILE A 295 8.55 -16.98 -8.46
C ILE A 295 7.32 -16.97 -9.36
N ILE A 296 7.06 -15.86 -10.07
CA ILE A 296 5.95 -15.75 -11.03
C ILE A 296 6.15 -16.77 -12.18
N SER A 297 7.34 -16.85 -12.74
CA SER A 297 7.62 -17.81 -13.84
C SER A 297 7.43 -19.25 -13.40
N VAL A 298 7.93 -19.63 -12.22
CA VAL A 298 7.74 -20.97 -11.67
C VAL A 298 6.26 -21.26 -11.43
N PHE A 299 5.50 -20.31 -10.89
CA PHE A 299 4.06 -20.46 -10.67
C PHE A 299 3.29 -20.69 -11.96
N LEU A 300 3.62 -19.99 -13.03
CA LEU A 300 2.94 -20.13 -14.34
C LEU A 300 3.29 -21.42 -15.05
N LEU A 301 4.48 -21.99 -14.82
CA LEU A 301 4.95 -23.23 -15.43
C LEU A 301 4.57 -24.48 -14.61
N ALA A 302 4.34 -24.33 -13.32
CA ALA A 302 3.99 -25.44 -12.44
C ALA A 302 2.53 -25.89 -12.66
N PRO A 303 2.20 -27.17 -12.41
CA PRO A 303 0.82 -27.62 -12.34
C PRO A 303 0.03 -26.79 -11.32
N LEU A 304 -1.13 -26.29 -11.72
CA LEU A 304 -1.96 -25.45 -10.85
C LEU A 304 -2.73 -26.33 -9.86
N THR A 305 -2.23 -26.40 -8.64
CA THR A 305 -2.81 -27.12 -7.51
C THR A 305 -2.96 -26.18 -6.33
N PRO A 306 -3.82 -26.45 -5.32
CA PRO A 306 -3.87 -25.64 -4.10
C PRO A 306 -2.49 -25.46 -3.45
N MET A 307 -1.66 -26.52 -3.44
CA MET A 307 -0.32 -26.47 -2.87
C MET A 307 0.60 -25.51 -3.63
N SER A 308 0.62 -25.57 -4.99
CA SER A 308 1.44 -24.65 -5.80
C SER A 308 1.00 -23.19 -5.62
N VAL A 309 -0.31 -22.94 -5.48
CA VAL A 309 -0.86 -21.60 -5.18
C VAL A 309 -0.41 -21.13 -3.81
N TYR A 310 -0.44 -21.98 -2.77
CA TYR A 310 -0.01 -21.60 -1.42
C TYR A 310 1.50 -21.35 -1.34
N LEU A 311 2.31 -22.16 -2.01
CA LEU A 311 3.76 -21.95 -2.10
C LEU A 311 4.09 -20.64 -2.82
N PHE A 312 3.40 -20.36 -3.94
CA PHE A 312 3.51 -19.08 -4.63
C PHE A 312 3.15 -17.92 -3.69
N ALA A 313 2.01 -18.02 -3.01
CA ALA A 313 1.52 -16.99 -2.11
C ALA A 313 2.48 -16.73 -0.94
N ALA A 314 3.02 -17.78 -0.32
CA ALA A 314 3.99 -17.67 0.76
C ALA A 314 5.30 -17.02 0.28
N ALA A 315 5.85 -17.48 -0.84
CA ALA A 315 7.08 -16.94 -1.42
C ALA A 315 6.92 -15.48 -1.87
N MET A 316 5.84 -15.15 -2.60
CA MET A 316 5.52 -13.77 -2.97
C MET A 316 5.24 -12.91 -1.75
N GLY A 317 4.51 -13.43 -0.75
CA GLY A 317 4.23 -12.73 0.50
C GLY A 317 5.50 -12.33 1.22
N PHE A 318 6.48 -13.21 1.33
CA PHE A 318 7.75 -12.92 1.99
C PHE A 318 8.52 -11.74 1.35
N ILE A 319 8.38 -11.55 0.04
CA ILE A 319 9.04 -10.44 -0.67
C ILE A 319 8.04 -9.33 -1.09
N TRP A 320 6.77 -9.36 -0.58
CA TRP A 320 5.67 -8.51 -1.03
C TRP A 320 5.93 -7.02 -0.87
N LEU A 321 6.12 -6.56 0.36
CA LEU A 321 6.47 -5.17 0.68
C LEU A 321 7.87 -5.05 1.30
N SER A 322 8.70 -6.06 1.14
CA SER A 322 10.10 -6.05 1.60
C SER A 322 10.94 -4.96 0.95
N THR A 323 10.47 -4.40 -0.16
CA THR A 323 11.07 -3.23 -0.83
C THR A 323 10.90 -1.93 -0.03
N VAL A 324 9.85 -1.81 0.81
CA VAL A 324 9.53 -0.56 1.53
C VAL A 324 10.63 -0.12 2.49
N PRO A 325 11.09 -0.96 3.46
CA PRO A 325 12.15 -0.55 4.38
C PRO A 325 13.47 -0.27 3.68
N LEU A 326 13.78 -1.00 2.61
CA LEU A 326 15.02 -0.83 1.85
C LEU A 326 15.00 0.49 1.07
N THR A 327 13.91 0.81 0.37
CA THR A 327 13.72 2.05 -0.37
C THR A 327 13.81 3.26 0.56
N ASN A 328 13.09 3.24 1.68
CA ASN A 328 13.15 4.29 2.68
C ASN A 328 14.56 4.43 3.28
N GLY A 329 15.25 3.32 3.50
CA GLY A 329 16.62 3.32 3.98
C GLY A 329 17.63 3.94 3.00
N ILE A 330 17.44 3.74 1.68
CA ILE A 330 18.26 4.39 0.64
C ILE A 330 17.96 5.89 0.58
N ILE A 331 16.70 6.30 0.60
CA ILE A 331 16.31 7.73 0.62
C ILE A 331 16.93 8.43 1.82
N ALA A 332 16.79 7.85 3.01
CA ALA A 332 17.37 8.41 4.24
C ALA A 332 18.91 8.47 4.18
N GLY A 333 19.55 7.46 3.58
CA GLY A 333 21.01 7.40 3.43
C GLY A 333 21.55 8.45 2.48
N ILE A 334 20.91 8.69 1.35
CA ILE A 334 21.37 9.63 0.32
C ILE A 334 21.03 11.08 0.69
N PHE A 335 19.76 11.36 1.07
CA PHE A 335 19.23 12.72 1.21
C PHE A 335 19.13 13.18 2.68
N GLY A 336 19.29 12.25 3.62
CA GLY A 336 19.03 12.51 5.05
C GLY A 336 17.54 12.42 5.39
N VAL A 337 17.24 12.64 6.68
CA VAL A 337 15.88 12.43 7.23
C VAL A 337 14.96 13.64 7.12
N LYS A 338 15.49 14.83 6.81
CA LYS A 338 14.74 16.07 6.85
C LYS A 338 13.54 16.11 5.89
N HIS A 339 13.76 15.75 4.62
CA HIS A 339 12.75 15.73 3.57
C HIS A 339 12.34 14.30 3.18
N MET A 340 12.65 13.32 4.04
CA MET A 340 12.45 11.90 3.78
C MET A 340 10.98 11.57 3.46
N SER A 341 10.03 12.11 4.21
CA SER A 341 8.60 11.82 4.00
C SER A 341 8.11 12.30 2.65
N MET A 342 8.55 13.49 2.21
CA MET A 342 8.19 14.03 0.90
C MET A 342 8.81 13.19 -0.23
N LEU A 343 10.09 12.85 -0.12
CA LEU A 343 10.78 12.04 -1.13
C LEU A 343 10.23 10.61 -1.21
N ALA A 344 9.94 10.00 -0.06
CA ALA A 344 9.25 8.72 0.00
C ALA A 344 7.83 8.80 -0.60
N GLY A 345 7.15 9.93 -0.43
CA GLY A 345 5.86 10.21 -1.05
C GLY A 345 5.92 10.23 -2.58
N VAL A 346 6.97 10.83 -3.17
CA VAL A 346 7.19 10.83 -4.63
C VAL A 346 7.43 9.41 -5.15
N VAL A 347 8.27 8.64 -4.45
CA VAL A 347 8.52 7.23 -4.80
C VAL A 347 7.24 6.39 -4.65
N PHE A 348 6.45 6.64 -3.59
CA PHE A 348 5.15 5.99 -3.40
C PHE A 348 4.14 6.38 -4.48
N PHE A 349 4.14 7.63 -4.95
CA PHE A 349 3.28 8.03 -6.07
C PHE A 349 3.62 7.27 -7.35
N SER A 350 4.90 7.05 -7.64
CA SER A 350 5.34 6.18 -8.74
C SER A 350 4.81 4.74 -8.60
N HIS A 351 4.85 4.18 -7.39
CA HIS A 351 4.24 2.88 -7.10
C HIS A 351 2.75 2.87 -7.44
N GLN A 352 2.04 3.94 -7.13
CA GLN A 352 0.61 4.00 -7.40
C GLN A 352 0.29 4.16 -8.90
N ILE A 353 1.17 4.82 -9.68
CA ILE A 353 1.09 4.81 -11.14
C ILE A 353 1.31 3.38 -11.67
N GLY A 354 2.31 2.67 -11.16
CA GLY A 354 2.52 1.26 -11.47
C GLY A 354 1.32 0.39 -11.13
N SER A 355 0.73 0.61 -9.95
CA SER A 355 -0.49 -0.07 -9.48
C SER A 355 -1.67 0.18 -10.41
N PHE A 356 -1.87 1.44 -10.84
CA PHE A 356 -2.88 1.80 -11.82
C PHE A 356 -2.73 0.97 -13.09
N LEU A 357 -1.54 0.99 -13.69
CA LEU A 357 -1.29 0.28 -14.94
C LEU A 357 -1.40 -1.23 -14.79
N GLY A 358 -0.90 -1.81 -13.70
CA GLY A 358 -0.97 -3.25 -13.45
C GLY A 358 -2.40 -3.77 -13.34
N VAL A 359 -3.23 -3.05 -12.62
CA VAL A 359 -4.64 -3.44 -12.44
C VAL A 359 -5.45 -3.20 -13.71
N TRP A 360 -5.33 -2.01 -14.30
CA TRP A 360 -6.09 -1.68 -15.51
C TRP A 360 -5.72 -2.58 -16.69
N LEU A 361 -4.42 -2.74 -16.96
CA LEU A 361 -3.96 -3.64 -18.04
C LEU A 361 -4.39 -5.09 -17.80
N GLY A 362 -4.45 -5.53 -16.54
CA GLY A 362 -4.97 -6.86 -16.20
C GLY A 362 -6.40 -7.08 -16.70
N GLY A 363 -7.30 -6.12 -16.44
CA GLY A 363 -8.68 -6.17 -16.91
C GLY A 363 -8.79 -5.98 -18.44
N TYR A 364 -8.16 -4.91 -18.96
CA TYR A 364 -8.19 -4.58 -20.39
C TYR A 364 -7.67 -5.74 -21.27
N LEU A 365 -6.50 -6.27 -20.95
CA LEU A 365 -5.90 -7.35 -21.74
C LEU A 365 -6.69 -8.66 -21.61
N PHE A 366 -7.31 -8.90 -20.44
CA PHE A 366 -8.22 -10.04 -20.30
C PHE A 366 -9.45 -9.90 -21.19
N ASP A 367 -10.10 -8.75 -21.21
CA ASP A 367 -11.28 -8.52 -22.05
C ASP A 367 -10.98 -8.63 -23.55
N GLN A 368 -9.73 -8.27 -23.96
CA GLN A 368 -9.29 -8.37 -25.36
C GLN A 368 -8.85 -9.80 -25.78
N ARG A 369 -8.25 -10.59 -24.86
CA ARG A 369 -7.57 -11.84 -25.19
C ARG A 369 -8.17 -13.08 -24.52
N GLY A 370 -9.07 -12.91 -23.55
CA GLY A 370 -9.66 -13.99 -22.77
C GLY A 370 -8.70 -14.66 -21.78
N ASN A 371 -7.50 -14.09 -21.57
CA ASN A 371 -6.50 -14.64 -20.64
C ASN A 371 -5.56 -13.57 -20.08
N TYR A 372 -4.78 -13.95 -19.04
CA TYR A 372 -3.81 -13.07 -18.36
C TYR A 372 -2.36 -13.26 -18.83
N ASP A 373 -2.08 -14.08 -19.84
CA ASP A 373 -0.71 -14.50 -20.17
C ASP A 373 0.21 -13.33 -20.51
N LEU A 374 -0.32 -12.35 -21.27
CA LEU A 374 0.47 -11.18 -21.64
C LEU A 374 0.81 -10.30 -20.43
N VAL A 375 -0.15 -10.04 -19.52
CA VAL A 375 0.10 -9.19 -18.36
C VAL A 375 1.04 -9.87 -17.37
N TRP A 376 0.98 -11.18 -17.21
CA TRP A 376 1.98 -11.94 -16.47
C TRP A 376 3.38 -11.82 -17.10
N GLY A 377 3.48 -11.94 -18.42
CA GLY A 377 4.74 -11.73 -19.15
C GLY A 377 5.31 -10.32 -18.94
N ILE A 378 4.46 -9.30 -18.99
CA ILE A 378 4.84 -7.91 -18.68
C ILE A 378 5.34 -7.79 -17.23
N ALA A 379 4.65 -8.41 -16.28
CA ALA A 379 5.05 -8.38 -14.86
C ALA A 379 6.43 -9.02 -14.64
N ILE A 380 6.72 -10.14 -15.32
CA ILE A 380 8.05 -10.81 -15.29
C ILE A 380 9.11 -9.88 -15.88
N ALA A 381 8.88 -9.36 -17.10
CA ALA A 381 9.82 -8.47 -17.78
C ALA A 381 10.14 -7.21 -16.97
N LEU A 382 9.13 -6.56 -16.42
CA LEU A 382 9.29 -5.40 -15.55
C LEU A 382 10.09 -5.74 -14.28
N GLY A 383 9.87 -6.93 -13.69
CA GLY A 383 10.64 -7.38 -12.52
C GLY A 383 12.12 -7.55 -12.84
N ILE A 384 12.46 -8.10 -14.01
CA ILE A 384 13.86 -8.21 -14.48
C ILE A 384 14.44 -6.81 -14.68
N VAL A 385 13.73 -5.91 -15.37
CA VAL A 385 14.17 -4.53 -15.57
C VAL A 385 14.39 -3.83 -14.24
N ALA A 386 13.46 -3.93 -13.28
CA ALA A 386 13.61 -3.32 -11.97
C ALA A 386 14.81 -3.89 -11.20
N GLY A 387 15.03 -5.20 -11.28
CA GLY A 387 16.22 -5.83 -10.69
C GLY A 387 17.51 -5.23 -11.23
N LEU A 388 17.62 -5.05 -12.54
CA LEU A 388 18.80 -4.47 -13.19
C LEU A 388 18.94 -2.97 -12.90
N VAL A 389 17.85 -2.21 -12.93
CA VAL A 389 17.84 -0.76 -12.67
C VAL A 389 18.25 -0.41 -11.24
N ASN A 390 18.01 -1.29 -10.27
CA ASN A 390 18.43 -1.05 -8.89
C ASN A 390 19.94 -1.31 -8.63
N LEU A 391 20.63 -2.07 -9.47
CA LEU A 391 22.06 -2.39 -9.29
C LEU A 391 22.99 -1.15 -9.26
N PRO A 392 22.83 -0.16 -10.18
CA PRO A 392 23.72 1.00 -10.23
C PRO A 392 23.43 2.07 -9.16
N ILE A 393 22.44 1.86 -8.27
CA ILE A 393 22.13 2.82 -7.20
C ILE A 393 23.37 3.05 -6.33
N ASN A 394 23.73 4.31 -6.14
CA ASN A 394 24.79 4.74 -5.22
C ASN A 394 24.16 5.19 -3.91
N GLU A 395 24.39 4.45 -2.83
CA GLU A 395 23.83 4.70 -1.50
C GLU A 395 24.61 5.73 -0.67
N ARG A 396 25.69 6.34 -1.24
CA ARG A 396 26.50 7.31 -0.51
C ARG A 396 25.70 8.59 -0.26
N PRO A 397 25.87 9.20 0.95
CA PRO A 397 25.24 10.48 1.25
C PRO A 397 25.66 11.56 0.24
N LEU A 398 24.73 12.45 -0.11
CA LEU A 398 25.05 13.63 -0.89
C LEU A 398 25.88 14.60 -0.06
N LEU A 399 27.09 14.89 -0.55
CA LEU A 399 27.95 15.91 0.03
C LEU A 399 27.37 17.29 -0.34
N ARG A 400 26.69 17.92 0.60
CA ARG A 400 26.25 19.31 0.46
C ARG A 400 27.39 20.22 0.94
N PRO A 401 27.77 21.26 0.17
CA PRO A 401 28.70 22.27 0.68
C PRO A 401 28.11 22.84 1.97
N MET A 402 28.89 22.83 3.06
CA MET A 402 28.51 23.57 4.24
C MET A 402 28.37 25.05 3.83
N LEU A 403 27.16 25.58 3.92
CA LEU A 403 26.95 27.03 3.81
C LEU A 403 27.88 27.66 4.86
N LYS A 404 28.91 28.38 4.38
CA LYS A 404 29.73 29.19 5.24
C LYS A 404 28.78 30.11 6.04
N ALA A 405 28.81 29.99 7.36
CA ALA A 405 28.16 30.96 8.22
C ALA A 405 28.72 32.34 7.83
N ALA A 406 27.86 33.18 7.26
CA ALA A 406 28.13 34.58 7.00
C ALA A 406 27.89 35.40 8.26
#